data_2834c1b3b817c89607b0be9dad42a317
#
_entry.id   2834c1b3b817c89607b0be9dad42a317
#
_cell.length_a   1.000
_cell.length_b   1.000
_cell.length_c   1.000
_cell.angle_alpha   90.00
_cell.angle_beta   90.00
_cell.angle_gamma   90.00
#
_symmetry.space_group_name_H-M   'P 1'
#
loop_
_entity.id
_entity.type
_entity.pdbx_description
1 polymer ?
#
loop_
_entity_poly.entity_id
_entity_poly.type
_entity_poly.pdbx_seq_one_letter_code
_entity_poly.pdbx_strand_id
1 'polypeptide(L)'
;MKNSKFLNHKRKTMVGLALLVLVGLCGTAQAQTAWPNKAIRIVVPYAPGGANDILARVVAEKLAPALGQAVLVENKPGAGAAVGTELVVKSPPDGYTLLMAASGPIVFNPALVAKLAYNPVTDLMPISLAGSFPMILAVNEASPAKTFAELVTLSKANPGKFNYSYPSASFQLVMELVKTKTGLKALNVPYQGSAPSINAVLTQEVQMTLIDSGPIAALLKAGKLRALGVTSEQRLAAYPQVPTLKEQGIDVAVNFWSGLLAPAGTPAPIVKRLQEEVARIMALPDVQERMGKLDIKPVGSSSSDFAKVISQEIQLWTQVAKENNIKAE
;
A
#
# COMPACT_ATOMS: atom_id res chain seq x y z
N MET A 1 0.77 -79.36 40.50
CA MET A 1 1.04 -78.00 40.97
C MET A 1 2.11 -77.22 40.16
N LYS A 2 2.33 -77.51 38.85
CA LYS A 2 3.36 -76.82 38.03
C LYS A 2 2.82 -75.77 36.99
N ASN A 3 1.52 -75.73 36.74
CA ASN A 3 0.99 -74.91 35.67
C ASN A 3 0.54 -73.45 36.08
N SER A 4 0.46 -73.16 37.38
CA SER A 4 -0.02 -71.77 37.80
C SER A 4 1.08 -70.68 37.76
N LYS A 5 2.36 -71.07 37.87
CA LYS A 5 3.49 -70.12 37.85
C LYS A 5 3.81 -69.59 36.45
N PHE A 6 3.55 -70.37 35.39
CA PHE A 6 3.82 -70.00 34.01
C PHE A 6 2.81 -68.95 33.45
N LEU A 7 1.58 -69.03 33.90
CA LEU A 7 0.54 -68.03 33.47
C LEU A 7 0.74 -66.67 34.11
N ASN A 8 1.26 -66.58 35.33
CA ASN A 8 1.53 -65.33 35.99
C ASN A 8 2.74 -64.55 35.41
N HIS A 9 3.75 -65.31 34.87
CA HIS A 9 4.91 -64.66 34.24
C HIS A 9 4.52 -63.97 32.89
N LYS A 10 3.74 -64.68 32.07
CA LYS A 10 3.27 -64.11 30.76
C LYS A 10 2.33 -62.89 30.92
N ARG A 11 1.49 -62.90 31.99
CA ARG A 11 0.65 -61.72 32.29
C ARG A 11 1.45 -60.49 32.74
N LYS A 12 2.52 -60.69 33.56
CA LYS A 12 3.37 -59.58 34.00
C LYS A 12 4.21 -59.00 32.86
N THR A 13 4.70 -59.84 31.95
CA THR A 13 5.45 -59.40 30.75
C THR A 13 4.54 -58.65 29.73
N MET A 14 3.28 -59.11 29.55
CA MET A 14 2.33 -58.39 28.67
C MET A 14 1.88 -57.03 29.23
N VAL A 15 1.68 -56.94 30.56
CA VAL A 15 1.33 -55.68 31.22
C VAL A 15 2.52 -54.70 31.18
N GLY A 16 3.76 -55.19 31.36
CA GLY A 16 4.95 -54.34 31.23
C GLY A 16 5.19 -53.83 29.81
N LEU A 17 4.91 -54.64 28.78
CA LEU A 17 5.03 -54.26 27.38
C LEU A 17 3.93 -53.27 26.97
N ALA A 18 2.71 -53.43 27.49
CA ALA A 18 1.59 -52.47 27.26
C ALA A 18 1.82 -51.10 27.92
N LEU A 19 2.46 -51.07 29.12
CA LEU A 19 2.81 -49.80 29.76
C LEU A 19 3.95 -49.07 29.00
N LEU A 20 4.93 -49.79 28.44
CA LEU A 20 5.99 -49.19 27.62
C LEU A 20 5.47 -48.61 26.29
N VAL A 21 4.47 -49.23 25.68
CA VAL A 21 3.83 -48.72 24.45
C VAL A 21 2.97 -47.50 24.75
N LEU A 22 2.31 -47.40 25.93
CA LEU A 22 1.54 -46.19 26.30
C LEU A 22 2.43 -44.98 26.61
N VAL A 23 3.64 -45.19 27.15
CA VAL A 23 4.59 -44.11 27.41
C VAL A 23 5.25 -43.62 26.11
N GLY A 24 5.39 -44.51 25.09
CA GLY A 24 5.92 -44.13 23.76
C GLY A 24 4.92 -43.33 22.90
N LEU A 25 3.61 -43.36 23.22
CA LEU A 25 2.56 -42.61 22.53
C LEU A 25 2.27 -41.22 23.14
N CYS A 26 2.93 -40.87 24.26
CA CYS A 26 3.10 -39.45 24.63
C CYS A 26 4.11 -38.81 23.66
N GLY A 27 3.72 -38.81 22.35
CA GLY A 27 4.40 -38.11 21.32
C GLY A 27 4.67 -36.72 21.80
N THR A 28 5.89 -36.28 21.67
CA THR A 28 6.31 -34.89 21.82
C THR A 28 5.28 -34.02 21.12
N ALA A 29 4.28 -33.56 21.87
CA ALA A 29 3.60 -32.32 21.48
C ALA A 29 4.73 -31.30 21.41
N GLN A 30 5.32 -31.15 20.21
CA GLN A 30 6.16 -30.00 19.92
C GLN A 30 5.27 -28.83 20.27
N ALA A 31 5.53 -28.24 21.43
CA ALA A 31 4.95 -26.95 21.77
C ALA A 31 5.31 -26.06 20.58
N GLN A 32 4.32 -25.85 19.70
CA GLN A 32 4.43 -24.89 18.63
C GLN A 32 4.79 -23.59 19.33
N THR A 33 6.10 -23.23 19.27
CA THR A 33 6.57 -22.01 19.92
C THR A 33 5.68 -20.90 19.43
N ALA A 34 4.97 -20.26 20.37
CA ALA A 34 3.98 -19.25 20.04
C ALA A 34 4.60 -18.20 19.11
N TRP A 35 3.98 -17.97 17.96
CA TRP A 35 4.41 -16.90 17.07
C TRP A 35 4.03 -15.53 17.69
N PRO A 36 4.93 -14.51 17.64
CA PRO A 36 6.32 -14.57 17.18
C PRO A 36 7.30 -14.95 18.31
N ASN A 37 8.38 -15.67 17.97
CA ASN A 37 9.47 -16.05 18.89
C ASN A 37 10.84 -15.48 18.48
N LYS A 38 10.89 -14.72 17.38
CA LYS A 38 12.08 -14.03 16.86
C LYS A 38 11.67 -12.69 16.23
N ALA A 39 12.64 -11.87 15.89
CA ALA A 39 12.41 -10.57 15.26
C ALA A 39 11.65 -10.70 13.93
N ILE A 40 10.72 -9.77 13.69
CA ILE A 40 9.97 -9.62 12.45
C ILE A 40 10.64 -8.56 11.60
N ARG A 41 10.67 -8.77 10.29
CA ARG A 41 11.22 -7.83 9.31
C ARG A 41 10.09 -7.28 8.43
N ILE A 42 9.97 -5.96 8.35
CA ILE A 42 9.10 -5.26 7.41
C ILE A 42 9.98 -4.71 6.28
N VAL A 43 9.84 -5.26 5.09
CA VAL A 43 10.52 -4.78 3.88
C VAL A 43 9.73 -3.61 3.31
N VAL A 44 10.42 -2.50 3.05
CA VAL A 44 9.90 -1.31 2.37
C VAL A 44 10.58 -1.21 1.00
N PRO A 45 9.84 -1.35 -0.12
CA PRO A 45 10.45 -1.39 -1.45
C PRO A 45 10.81 -0.01 -2.01
N TYR A 46 11.11 0.95 -1.13
CA TYR A 46 11.45 2.34 -1.44
C TYR A 46 12.63 2.83 -0.61
N ALA A 47 13.24 3.93 -1.03
CA ALA A 47 14.27 4.61 -0.25
C ALA A 47 13.73 5.11 1.09
N PRO A 48 14.60 5.22 2.12
CA PRO A 48 14.22 5.76 3.43
C PRO A 48 13.71 7.20 3.35
N GLY A 49 12.82 7.58 4.29
CA GLY A 49 12.34 8.94 4.48
C GLY A 49 11.06 9.31 3.71
N GLY A 50 10.59 8.47 2.77
CA GLY A 50 9.30 8.66 2.12
C GLY A 50 8.13 8.25 3.00
N ALA A 51 6.90 8.63 2.60
CA ALA A 51 5.67 8.35 3.37
C ALA A 51 5.48 6.85 3.69
N ASN A 52 5.83 5.98 2.75
CA ASN A 52 5.74 4.53 2.94
C ASN A 52 6.72 4.02 4.01
N ASP A 53 7.96 4.56 4.04
CA ASP A 53 8.96 4.23 5.05
C ASP A 53 8.55 4.76 6.44
N ILE A 54 8.05 6.00 6.51
CA ILE A 54 7.58 6.59 7.75
C ILE A 54 6.43 5.76 8.35
N LEU A 55 5.46 5.36 7.50
CA LEU A 55 4.34 4.53 7.93
C LEU A 55 4.80 3.15 8.43
N ALA A 56 5.75 2.52 7.72
CA ALA A 56 6.36 1.25 8.14
C ALA A 56 7.04 1.37 9.52
N ARG A 57 7.77 2.46 9.76
CA ARG A 57 8.45 2.69 11.05
C ARG A 57 7.46 2.95 12.18
N VAL A 58 6.37 3.67 11.94
CA VAL A 58 5.30 3.86 12.92
C VAL A 58 4.64 2.53 13.28
N VAL A 59 4.34 1.71 12.26
CA VAL A 59 3.80 0.36 12.50
C VAL A 59 4.80 -0.49 13.29
N ALA A 60 6.08 -0.51 12.90
CA ALA A 60 7.11 -1.29 13.57
C ALA A 60 7.31 -0.86 15.04
N GLU A 61 7.36 0.44 15.30
CA GLU A 61 7.51 1.04 16.65
C GLU A 61 6.40 0.57 17.60
N LYS A 62 5.15 0.57 17.14
CA LYS A 62 3.99 0.19 17.95
C LYS A 62 3.73 -1.31 17.98
N LEU A 63 4.14 -2.03 16.94
CA LEU A 63 3.94 -3.47 16.83
C LEU A 63 4.93 -4.26 17.72
N ALA A 64 6.17 -3.77 17.88
CA ALA A 64 7.20 -4.43 18.67
C ALA A 64 6.76 -4.70 20.12
N PRO A 65 6.29 -3.73 20.92
CA PRO A 65 5.81 -4.00 22.27
C PRO A 65 4.53 -4.87 22.29
N ALA A 66 3.65 -4.76 21.28
CA ALA A 66 2.41 -5.53 21.21
C ALA A 66 2.67 -7.02 20.96
N LEU A 67 3.74 -7.34 20.27
CA LEU A 67 4.13 -8.73 19.92
C LEU A 67 5.24 -9.26 20.84
N GLY A 68 5.87 -8.44 21.66
CA GLY A 68 6.98 -8.84 22.54
C GLY A 68 8.27 -9.22 21.77
N GLN A 69 8.39 -8.80 20.51
CA GLN A 69 9.53 -9.08 19.64
C GLN A 69 9.95 -7.82 18.88
N ALA A 70 11.24 -7.73 18.53
CA ALA A 70 11.72 -6.64 17.70
C ALA A 70 11.07 -6.67 16.31
N VAL A 71 10.68 -5.50 15.79
CA VAL A 71 10.18 -5.32 14.42
C VAL A 71 11.12 -4.36 13.70
N LEU A 72 11.79 -4.86 12.68
CA LEU A 72 12.85 -4.15 11.96
C LEU A 72 12.33 -3.70 10.59
N VAL A 73 12.64 -2.47 10.21
CA VAL A 73 12.31 -1.93 8.88
C VAL A 73 13.55 -2.00 7.99
N GLU A 74 13.42 -2.64 6.84
CA GLU A 74 14.49 -2.80 5.85
C GLU A 74 14.07 -2.22 4.49
N ASN A 75 14.79 -1.21 4.01
CA ASN A 75 14.52 -0.59 2.72
C ASN A 75 15.21 -1.35 1.58
N LYS A 76 14.45 -1.75 0.56
CA LYS A 76 14.91 -2.47 -0.64
C LYS A 76 14.36 -1.82 -1.91
N PRO A 77 14.85 -0.63 -2.28
CA PRO A 77 14.39 0.07 -3.48
C PRO A 77 14.88 -0.62 -4.76
N GLY A 78 14.23 -0.31 -5.89
CA GLY A 78 14.64 -0.71 -7.23
C GLY A 78 13.49 -1.15 -8.13
N ALA A 79 13.64 -0.94 -9.43
CA ALA A 79 12.73 -1.34 -10.49
C ALA A 79 11.24 -1.01 -10.19
N GLY A 80 10.92 0.25 -9.87
CA GLY A 80 9.54 0.63 -9.53
C GLY A 80 8.98 -0.13 -8.33
N ALA A 81 9.81 -0.39 -7.31
CA ALA A 81 9.50 -1.17 -6.11
C ALA A 81 9.38 -2.71 -6.32
N ALA A 82 9.65 -3.20 -7.52
CA ALA A 82 9.57 -4.64 -7.81
C ALA A 82 10.61 -5.46 -7.02
N VAL A 83 11.84 -4.95 -6.86
CA VAL A 83 12.94 -5.66 -6.15
C VAL A 83 12.56 -6.05 -4.73
N GLY A 84 12.10 -5.10 -3.92
CA GLY A 84 11.69 -5.38 -2.53
C GLY A 84 10.43 -6.22 -2.43
N THR A 85 9.49 -6.05 -3.36
CA THR A 85 8.26 -6.84 -3.43
C THR A 85 8.58 -8.30 -3.76
N GLU A 86 9.42 -8.55 -4.76
CA GLU A 86 9.84 -9.89 -5.16
C GLU A 86 10.61 -10.62 -4.05
N LEU A 87 11.46 -9.89 -3.29
CA LEU A 87 12.14 -10.44 -2.11
C LEU A 87 11.14 -11.02 -1.11
N VAL A 88 10.05 -10.28 -0.83
CA VAL A 88 9.03 -10.77 0.13
C VAL A 88 8.23 -11.92 -0.45
N VAL A 89 7.82 -11.85 -1.71
CA VAL A 89 7.11 -12.95 -2.41
C VAL A 89 7.88 -14.26 -2.31
N LYS A 90 9.21 -14.22 -2.41
CA LYS A 90 10.10 -15.40 -2.31
C LYS A 90 10.44 -15.81 -0.88
N SER A 91 10.01 -15.06 0.13
CA SER A 91 10.29 -15.36 1.53
C SER A 91 9.37 -16.47 2.07
N PRO A 92 9.79 -17.23 3.11
CA PRO A 92 8.91 -18.19 3.76
C PRO A 92 7.62 -17.57 4.27
N PRO A 93 6.45 -18.23 4.13
CA PRO A 93 5.16 -17.73 4.60
C PRO A 93 4.95 -17.99 6.10
N ASP A 94 5.93 -17.62 6.92
CA ASP A 94 5.98 -17.88 8.37
C ASP A 94 5.63 -16.63 9.22
N GLY A 95 5.30 -15.49 8.58
CA GLY A 95 4.96 -14.24 9.22
C GLY A 95 6.13 -13.42 9.76
N TYR A 96 7.38 -13.82 9.49
CA TYR A 96 8.57 -13.07 9.93
C TYR A 96 9.15 -12.13 8.87
N THR A 97 8.72 -12.25 7.62
CA THR A 97 9.04 -11.27 6.57
C THR A 97 7.74 -10.72 6.01
N LEU A 98 7.53 -9.43 6.19
CA LEU A 98 6.34 -8.70 5.77
C LEU A 98 6.73 -7.63 4.75
N LEU A 99 5.78 -7.19 3.95
CA LEU A 99 5.93 -6.12 2.97
C LEU A 99 5.08 -4.93 3.38
N MET A 100 5.67 -3.76 3.53
CA MET A 100 4.93 -2.49 3.52
C MET A 100 5.04 -1.90 2.12
N ALA A 101 4.05 -2.17 1.29
CA ALA A 101 4.02 -1.70 -0.09
C ALA A 101 3.03 -0.57 -0.30
N ALA A 102 3.38 0.36 -1.18
CA ALA A 102 2.41 1.30 -1.75
C ALA A 102 1.61 0.65 -2.88
N SER A 103 0.58 1.34 -3.35
CA SER A 103 -0.25 0.93 -4.50
C SER A 103 0.57 0.64 -5.78
N GLY A 104 1.71 1.32 -5.97
CA GLY A 104 2.58 1.17 -7.14
C GLY A 104 2.85 -0.29 -7.55
N PRO A 105 3.62 -1.06 -6.77
CA PRO A 105 3.97 -2.44 -7.10
C PRO A 105 2.77 -3.40 -7.04
N ILE A 106 1.70 -3.05 -6.34
CA ILE A 106 0.59 -3.98 -6.08
C ILE A 106 -0.53 -3.85 -7.11
N VAL A 107 -0.88 -2.64 -7.54
CA VAL A 107 -2.02 -2.43 -8.44
C VAL A 107 -1.67 -1.71 -9.76
N PHE A 108 -0.62 -0.86 -9.77
CA PHE A 108 -0.23 -0.17 -11.00
C PHE A 108 0.75 -1.00 -11.84
N ASN A 109 1.78 -1.61 -11.25
CA ASN A 109 2.72 -2.45 -11.99
C ASN A 109 2.05 -3.60 -12.76
N PRO A 110 1.04 -4.32 -12.22
CA PRO A 110 0.31 -5.33 -12.99
C PRO A 110 -0.35 -4.79 -14.26
N ALA A 111 -0.77 -3.52 -14.25
CA ALA A 111 -1.40 -2.86 -15.40
C ALA A 111 -0.37 -2.32 -16.43
N LEU A 112 0.84 -2.02 -15.98
CA LEU A 112 1.83 -1.27 -16.75
C LEU A 112 2.99 -2.13 -17.26
N VAL A 113 3.42 -3.14 -16.48
CA VAL A 113 4.61 -3.94 -16.74
C VAL A 113 4.25 -5.25 -17.42
N ALA A 114 4.67 -5.43 -18.64
CA ALA A 114 4.31 -6.61 -19.44
C ALA A 114 4.81 -7.96 -18.86
N LYS A 115 5.95 -7.96 -18.16
CA LYS A 115 6.55 -9.14 -17.54
C LYS A 115 6.91 -8.84 -16.08
N LEU A 116 5.91 -8.84 -15.23
CA LEU A 116 6.10 -8.69 -13.79
C LEU A 116 6.55 -10.05 -13.20
N ALA A 117 7.58 -10.02 -12.35
CA ALA A 117 8.16 -11.24 -11.76
C ALA A 117 7.30 -11.86 -10.64
N TYR A 118 6.19 -11.24 -10.29
CA TYR A 118 5.24 -11.69 -9.26
C TYR A 118 3.81 -11.34 -9.66
N ASN A 119 2.86 -12.05 -9.08
CA ASN A 119 1.43 -11.74 -9.16
C ASN A 119 0.93 -11.31 -7.76
N PRO A 120 0.60 -10.04 -7.53
CA PRO A 120 0.22 -9.55 -6.20
C PRO A 120 -1.05 -10.21 -5.64
N VAL A 121 -1.90 -10.79 -6.48
CA VAL A 121 -3.15 -11.46 -6.06
C VAL A 121 -2.89 -12.88 -5.55
N THR A 122 -1.97 -13.61 -6.18
CA THR A 122 -1.69 -15.01 -5.85
C THR A 122 -0.49 -15.21 -4.94
N ASP A 123 0.49 -14.30 -4.99
CA ASP A 123 1.78 -14.46 -4.31
C ASP A 123 1.88 -13.68 -3.00
N LEU A 124 0.90 -12.80 -2.72
CA LEU A 124 0.83 -12.02 -1.50
C LEU A 124 -0.51 -12.20 -0.77
N MET A 125 -0.45 -12.16 0.55
CA MET A 125 -1.60 -12.17 1.45
C MET A 125 -1.79 -10.76 2.03
N PRO A 126 -2.87 -10.04 1.70
CA PRO A 126 -3.18 -8.74 2.31
C PRO A 126 -3.44 -8.88 3.82
N ILE A 127 -2.79 -8.04 4.62
CA ILE A 127 -3.00 -7.97 6.07
C ILE A 127 -3.90 -6.78 6.40
N SER A 128 -3.46 -5.57 6.06
CA SER A 128 -4.25 -4.35 6.32
C SER A 128 -3.74 -3.20 5.45
N LEU A 129 -4.65 -2.44 4.88
CA LEU A 129 -4.36 -1.12 4.33
C LEU A 129 -4.07 -0.20 5.51
N ALA A 130 -2.83 0.28 5.62
CA ALA A 130 -2.37 1.02 6.79
C ALA A 130 -2.61 2.53 6.66
N GLY A 131 -2.45 3.08 5.46
CA GLY A 131 -2.69 4.51 5.22
C GLY A 131 -2.96 4.85 3.77
N SER A 132 -3.62 5.97 3.53
CA SER A 132 -3.91 6.49 2.19
C SER A 132 -3.39 7.91 2.01
N PHE A 133 -3.02 8.23 0.79
CA PHE A 133 -2.39 9.49 0.37
C PHE A 133 -3.25 10.12 -0.73
N PRO A 134 -3.83 11.29 -0.47
CA PRO A 134 -4.59 12.02 -1.48
C PRO A 134 -3.66 12.68 -2.49
N MET A 135 -4.14 12.86 -3.71
CA MET A 135 -3.49 13.68 -4.73
C MET A 135 -4.23 14.99 -4.92
N ILE A 136 -3.49 16.01 -5.30
CA ILE A 136 -4.01 17.34 -5.60
C ILE A 136 -3.75 17.65 -7.07
N LEU A 137 -4.79 18.06 -7.79
CA LEU A 137 -4.67 18.70 -9.08
C LEU A 137 -4.32 20.16 -8.85
N ALA A 138 -3.14 20.57 -9.30
CA ALA A 138 -2.63 21.93 -9.10
C ALA A 138 -2.21 22.59 -10.41
N VAL A 139 -2.37 23.91 -10.44
CA VAL A 139 -1.91 24.81 -11.51
C VAL A 139 -1.02 25.90 -10.91
N ASN A 140 -0.29 26.63 -11.77
CA ASN A 140 0.42 27.83 -11.34
C ASN A 140 -0.61 28.89 -10.85
N GLU A 141 -0.26 29.70 -9.84
CA GLU A 141 -1.15 30.75 -9.31
C GLU A 141 -1.54 31.78 -10.39
N ALA A 142 -0.66 32.05 -11.35
CA ALA A 142 -0.95 32.93 -12.49
C ALA A 142 -1.88 32.30 -13.54
N SER A 143 -2.26 31.04 -13.39
CA SER A 143 -3.19 30.37 -14.31
C SER A 143 -4.50 31.14 -14.42
N PRO A 144 -5.06 31.33 -15.63
CA PRO A 144 -6.37 31.93 -15.82
C PRO A 144 -7.49 31.05 -15.23
N ALA A 145 -7.28 29.74 -15.13
CA ALA A 145 -8.23 28.82 -14.50
C ALA A 145 -8.20 28.98 -12.97
N LYS A 146 -9.35 29.33 -12.38
CA LYS A 146 -9.56 29.42 -10.93
C LYS A 146 -10.26 28.18 -10.37
N THR A 147 -10.92 27.41 -11.23
CA THR A 147 -11.65 26.19 -10.92
C THR A 147 -11.27 25.08 -11.90
N PHE A 148 -11.55 23.83 -11.53
CA PHE A 148 -11.32 22.72 -12.44
C PHE A 148 -12.23 22.81 -13.70
N ALA A 149 -13.47 23.26 -13.55
CA ALA A 149 -14.39 23.44 -14.68
C ALA A 149 -13.85 24.47 -15.70
N GLU A 150 -13.28 25.57 -15.21
CA GLU A 150 -12.61 26.57 -16.08
C GLU A 150 -11.38 25.97 -16.78
N LEU A 151 -10.58 25.16 -16.08
CA LEU A 151 -9.43 24.47 -16.67
C LEU A 151 -9.87 23.54 -17.82
N VAL A 152 -10.93 22.77 -17.62
CA VAL A 152 -11.51 21.91 -18.66
C VAL A 152 -11.98 22.73 -19.86
N THR A 153 -12.71 23.82 -19.62
CA THR A 153 -13.23 24.72 -20.66
C THR A 153 -12.09 25.34 -21.48
N LEU A 154 -11.07 25.87 -20.80
CA LEU A 154 -9.89 26.46 -21.44
C LEU A 154 -9.12 25.46 -22.27
N SER A 155 -8.97 24.24 -21.77
CA SER A 155 -8.27 23.17 -22.49
C SER A 155 -8.99 22.75 -23.76
N LYS A 156 -10.32 22.69 -23.73
CA LYS A 156 -11.16 22.39 -24.90
C LYS A 156 -11.14 23.50 -25.94
N ALA A 157 -11.11 24.76 -25.50
CA ALA A 157 -11.03 25.92 -26.39
C ALA A 157 -9.63 26.10 -27.03
N ASN A 158 -8.59 25.48 -26.47
CA ASN A 158 -7.21 25.61 -26.93
C ASN A 158 -6.55 24.23 -27.11
N PRO A 159 -6.99 23.40 -28.04
CA PRO A 159 -6.45 22.06 -28.23
C PRO A 159 -4.95 22.09 -28.52
N GLY A 160 -4.19 21.19 -27.86
CA GLY A 160 -2.74 21.07 -28.00
C GLY A 160 -1.91 22.13 -27.23
N LYS A 161 -2.54 23.09 -26.53
CA LYS A 161 -1.83 24.09 -25.74
C LYS A 161 -1.74 23.81 -24.25
N PHE A 162 -2.41 22.76 -23.80
CA PHE A 162 -2.37 22.36 -22.39
C PHE A 162 -1.56 21.09 -22.23
N ASN A 163 -0.62 21.12 -21.30
CA ASN A 163 0.23 20.01 -20.92
C ASN A 163 0.10 19.76 -19.41
N TYR A 164 0.28 18.51 -18.99
CA TYR A 164 0.40 18.19 -17.59
C TYR A 164 1.69 17.41 -17.32
N SER A 165 2.36 17.72 -16.22
CA SER A 165 3.51 16.96 -15.74
C SER A 165 3.07 15.79 -14.87
N TYR A 166 3.85 14.70 -14.90
CA TYR A 166 3.67 13.56 -14.00
C TYR A 166 5.02 12.95 -13.62
N PRO A 167 5.19 12.51 -12.34
CA PRO A 167 6.46 11.99 -11.83
C PRO A 167 6.66 10.49 -12.08
N SER A 168 5.60 9.75 -12.44
CA SER A 168 5.63 8.33 -12.78
C SER A 168 4.36 7.89 -13.50
N ALA A 169 4.41 6.75 -14.17
CA ALA A 169 3.27 6.20 -14.93
C ALA A 169 2.00 5.99 -14.09
N SER A 170 2.11 5.77 -12.77
CA SER A 170 0.95 5.69 -11.88
C SER A 170 0.16 6.99 -11.82
N PHE A 171 0.83 8.13 -11.74
CA PHE A 171 0.17 9.46 -11.77
C PHE A 171 -0.40 9.76 -13.15
N GLN A 172 0.28 9.33 -14.21
CA GLN A 172 -0.26 9.42 -15.57
C GLN A 172 -1.60 8.68 -15.68
N LEU A 173 -1.69 7.45 -15.19
CA LEU A 173 -2.93 6.67 -15.21
C LEU A 173 -4.08 7.38 -14.50
N VAL A 174 -3.83 7.95 -13.32
CA VAL A 174 -4.87 8.70 -12.60
C VAL A 174 -5.29 9.95 -13.39
N MET A 175 -4.35 10.66 -14.00
CA MET A 175 -4.67 11.83 -14.80
C MET A 175 -5.44 11.46 -16.09
N GLU A 176 -5.11 10.36 -16.73
CA GLU A 176 -5.86 9.86 -17.90
C GLU A 176 -7.29 9.44 -17.51
N LEU A 177 -7.49 8.86 -16.32
CA LEU A 177 -8.82 8.60 -15.79
C LEU A 177 -9.61 9.92 -15.62
N VAL A 178 -8.99 10.96 -15.04
CA VAL A 178 -9.58 12.29 -14.91
C VAL A 178 -9.93 12.88 -16.28
N LYS A 179 -9.02 12.79 -17.25
CA LYS A 179 -9.26 13.26 -18.63
C LYS A 179 -10.43 12.54 -19.30
N THR A 180 -10.51 11.23 -19.15
CA THR A 180 -11.60 10.40 -19.70
C THR A 180 -12.95 10.81 -19.10
N LYS A 181 -13.02 11.04 -17.78
CA LYS A 181 -14.26 11.43 -17.09
C LYS A 181 -14.72 12.87 -17.36
N THR A 182 -13.81 13.77 -17.74
CA THR A 182 -14.10 15.22 -17.85
C THR A 182 -14.00 15.75 -19.28
N GLY A 183 -13.32 15.04 -20.15
CA GLY A 183 -12.97 15.49 -21.48
C GLY A 183 -11.88 16.59 -21.49
N LEU A 184 -11.12 16.73 -20.39
CA LEU A 184 -9.96 17.62 -20.31
C LEU A 184 -8.97 17.29 -21.44
N LYS A 185 -8.55 18.29 -22.20
CA LYS A 185 -7.61 18.14 -23.33
C LYS A 185 -6.23 18.62 -22.93
N ALA A 186 -5.36 17.67 -22.54
CA ALA A 186 -3.97 17.98 -22.18
C ALA A 186 -3.04 16.85 -22.63
N LEU A 187 -1.84 17.21 -23.05
CA LEU A 187 -0.77 16.27 -23.39
C LEU A 187 0.03 15.95 -22.13
N ASN A 188 0.53 14.73 -22.05
CA ASN A 188 1.35 14.25 -20.93
C ASN A 188 2.82 14.56 -21.16
N VAL A 189 3.52 15.03 -20.12
CA VAL A 189 4.97 15.30 -20.12
C VAL A 189 5.60 14.58 -18.93
N PRO A 190 6.45 13.56 -19.15
CA PRO A 190 7.09 12.80 -18.09
C PRO A 190 8.23 13.57 -17.43
N TYR A 191 8.37 13.41 -16.10
CA TYR A 191 9.49 13.91 -15.31
C TYR A 191 10.00 12.83 -14.38
N GLN A 192 11.30 12.87 -14.06
CA GLN A 192 11.92 11.90 -13.15
C GLN A 192 11.71 12.31 -11.68
N GLY A 193 10.48 12.10 -11.18
CA GLY A 193 10.08 12.37 -9.80
C GLY A 193 9.29 13.68 -9.59
N SER A 194 8.85 13.87 -8.35
CA SER A 194 7.90 14.95 -7.98
C SER A 194 8.50 16.35 -8.11
N ALA A 195 9.75 16.54 -7.68
CA ALA A 195 10.36 17.88 -7.66
C ALA A 195 10.47 18.52 -9.08
N PRO A 196 11.02 17.85 -10.10
CA PRO A 196 11.04 18.43 -11.45
C PRO A 196 9.64 18.58 -12.05
N SER A 197 8.71 17.66 -11.76
CA SER A 197 7.30 17.77 -12.20
C SER A 197 6.61 19.03 -11.65
N ILE A 198 6.82 19.34 -10.37
CA ILE A 198 6.31 20.54 -9.72
C ILE A 198 6.97 21.79 -10.31
N ASN A 199 8.27 21.75 -10.52
CA ASN A 199 9.04 22.88 -11.03
C ASN A 199 8.57 23.31 -12.43
N ALA A 200 8.23 22.36 -13.29
CA ALA A 200 7.67 22.60 -14.61
C ALA A 200 6.34 23.40 -14.57
N VAL A 201 5.51 23.18 -13.53
CA VAL A 201 4.29 23.98 -13.30
C VAL A 201 4.63 25.37 -12.78
N LEU A 202 5.62 25.48 -11.87
CA LEU A 202 6.07 26.78 -11.34
C LEU A 202 6.65 27.68 -12.42
N THR A 203 7.42 27.11 -13.36
CA THR A 203 7.98 27.84 -14.50
C THR A 203 6.99 28.01 -15.68
N GLN A 204 5.79 27.48 -15.56
CA GLN A 204 4.75 27.49 -16.60
C GLN A 204 5.14 26.74 -17.89
N GLU A 205 6.13 25.87 -17.83
CA GLU A 205 6.49 24.96 -18.93
C GLU A 205 5.31 24.01 -19.23
N VAL A 206 4.61 23.56 -18.19
CA VAL A 206 3.33 22.86 -18.27
C VAL A 206 2.25 23.59 -17.46
N GLN A 207 0.98 23.38 -17.79
CA GLN A 207 -0.12 24.12 -17.20
C GLN A 207 -0.62 23.55 -15.89
N MET A 208 -0.42 22.24 -15.65
CA MET A 208 -0.95 21.56 -14.47
C MET A 208 -0.12 20.34 -14.09
N THR A 209 -0.33 19.87 -12.86
CA THR A 209 0.14 18.57 -12.37
C THR A 209 -0.94 17.92 -11.49
N LEU A 210 -0.93 16.60 -11.45
CA LEU A 210 -1.61 15.80 -10.43
C LEU A 210 -0.52 15.11 -9.60
N ILE A 211 -0.47 15.41 -8.29
CA ILE A 211 0.64 14.98 -7.43
C ILE A 211 0.19 14.79 -5.99
N ASP A 212 0.96 14.05 -5.19
CA ASP A 212 0.72 13.93 -3.75
C ASP A 212 0.70 15.29 -3.05
N SER A 213 -0.11 15.44 -2.00
CA SER A 213 -0.26 16.70 -1.27
C SER A 213 1.02 17.17 -0.58
N GLY A 214 1.80 16.24 0.00
CA GLY A 214 3.00 16.56 0.77
C GLY A 214 4.03 17.40 0.01
N PRO A 215 4.50 16.99 -1.18
CA PRO A 215 5.51 17.73 -1.96
C PRO A 215 5.13 19.16 -2.36
N ILE A 216 3.83 19.46 -2.48
CA ILE A 216 3.35 20.81 -2.91
C ILE A 216 2.81 21.65 -1.76
N ALA A 217 2.74 21.12 -0.55
CA ALA A 217 2.13 21.78 0.61
C ALA A 217 2.67 23.19 0.87
N ALA A 218 4.00 23.35 0.88
CA ALA A 218 4.65 24.64 1.09
C ALA A 218 4.35 25.63 -0.04
N LEU A 219 4.23 25.18 -1.27
CA LEU A 219 3.96 26.02 -2.45
C LEU A 219 2.51 26.47 -2.50
N LEU A 220 1.56 25.62 -2.10
CA LEU A 220 0.16 25.99 -1.94
C LEU A 220 -0.01 27.04 -0.84
N LYS A 221 0.64 26.83 0.32
CA LYS A 221 0.63 27.78 1.42
C LYS A 221 1.26 29.14 1.05
N ALA A 222 2.30 29.12 0.23
CA ALA A 222 2.97 30.33 -0.25
C ALA A 222 2.23 31.01 -1.42
N GLY A 223 1.10 30.49 -1.89
CA GLY A 223 0.35 31.02 -3.02
C GLY A 223 1.13 30.99 -4.35
N LYS A 224 2.03 30.03 -4.52
CA LYS A 224 2.76 29.81 -5.78
C LYS A 224 2.04 28.85 -6.71
N LEU A 225 1.28 27.93 -6.13
CA LEU A 225 0.38 27.02 -6.82
C LEU A 225 -1.04 27.20 -6.29
N ARG A 226 -2.01 26.87 -7.13
CA ARG A 226 -3.44 26.81 -6.78
C ARG A 226 -3.92 25.38 -6.94
N ALA A 227 -4.52 24.83 -5.88
CA ALA A 227 -5.21 23.55 -5.92
C ALA A 227 -6.61 23.74 -6.53
N LEU A 228 -6.95 22.97 -7.55
CA LEU A 228 -8.25 22.99 -8.21
C LEU A 228 -9.16 21.83 -7.78
N GLY A 229 -8.60 20.80 -7.16
CA GLY A 229 -9.35 19.66 -6.64
C GLY A 229 -8.46 18.62 -6.01
N VAL A 230 -9.04 17.83 -5.13
CA VAL A 230 -8.40 16.66 -4.50
C VAL A 230 -9.07 15.38 -4.95
N THR A 231 -8.28 14.29 -5.04
CA THR A 231 -8.80 13.02 -5.52
C THR A 231 -9.47 12.18 -4.44
N SER A 232 -9.38 12.58 -3.18
CA SER A 232 -9.99 11.85 -2.05
C SER A 232 -11.52 11.98 -2.03
N GLU A 233 -12.18 11.02 -1.37
CA GLU A 233 -13.63 11.04 -1.12
C GLU A 233 -14.09 12.25 -0.29
N GLN A 234 -13.21 12.79 0.56
CA GLN A 234 -13.45 13.91 1.45
C GLN A 234 -12.37 14.96 1.25
N ARG A 235 -12.70 16.23 1.51
CA ARG A 235 -11.72 17.33 1.51
C ARG A 235 -10.61 17.05 2.52
N LEU A 236 -9.42 17.52 2.23
CA LEU A 236 -8.29 17.44 3.13
C LEU A 236 -8.42 18.44 4.27
N ALA A 237 -8.15 18.01 5.49
CA ALA A 237 -8.18 18.90 6.65
C ALA A 237 -7.21 20.09 6.52
N ALA A 238 -6.06 19.88 5.86
CA ALA A 238 -5.08 20.93 5.57
C ALA A 238 -5.57 21.94 4.51
N TYR A 239 -6.53 21.55 3.67
CA TYR A 239 -7.05 22.37 2.56
C TYR A 239 -8.59 22.31 2.47
N PRO A 240 -9.32 22.74 3.51
CA PRO A 240 -10.79 22.58 3.58
C PRO A 240 -11.53 23.37 2.49
N GLN A 241 -10.89 24.39 1.91
CA GLN A 241 -11.42 25.19 0.81
C GLN A 241 -11.33 24.50 -0.55
N VAL A 242 -10.46 23.48 -0.71
CA VAL A 242 -10.27 22.77 -1.98
C VAL A 242 -11.31 21.67 -2.10
N PRO A 243 -12.20 21.72 -3.11
CA PRO A 243 -13.23 20.70 -3.28
C PRO A 243 -12.63 19.38 -3.75
N THR A 244 -13.31 18.27 -3.46
CA THR A 244 -12.99 16.98 -4.07
C THR A 244 -13.42 16.99 -5.55
N LEU A 245 -12.83 16.09 -6.35
CA LEU A 245 -13.30 15.90 -7.73
C LEU A 245 -14.76 15.45 -7.74
N LYS A 246 -15.17 14.62 -6.77
CA LYS A 246 -16.53 14.12 -6.61
C LYS A 246 -17.54 15.25 -6.31
N GLU A 247 -17.20 16.19 -5.43
CA GLU A 247 -18.02 17.39 -5.16
C GLU A 247 -18.19 18.26 -6.41
N GLN A 248 -17.26 18.20 -7.35
CA GLN A 248 -17.32 18.90 -8.63
C GLN A 248 -18.05 18.10 -9.73
N GLY A 249 -18.74 17.01 -9.37
CA GLY A 249 -19.50 16.15 -10.30
C GLY A 249 -18.64 15.20 -11.13
N ILE A 250 -17.37 15.03 -10.76
CA ILE A 250 -16.44 14.14 -11.46
C ILE A 250 -16.34 12.83 -10.67
N ASP A 251 -16.80 11.74 -11.26
CA ASP A 251 -16.76 10.41 -10.63
C ASP A 251 -15.34 9.82 -10.64
N VAL A 252 -14.49 10.46 -9.86
CA VAL A 252 -13.11 10.04 -9.57
C VAL A 252 -12.85 10.21 -8.09
N ALA A 253 -12.58 9.11 -7.41
CA ALA A 253 -12.14 9.07 -6.03
C ALA A 253 -11.01 8.05 -5.93
N VAL A 254 -9.77 8.55 -5.99
CA VAL A 254 -8.56 7.73 -6.04
C VAL A 254 -7.55 8.30 -5.05
N ASN A 255 -7.03 7.42 -4.21
CA ASN A 255 -5.88 7.75 -3.36
C ASN A 255 -4.76 6.74 -3.63
N PHE A 256 -3.54 7.18 -3.53
CA PHE A 256 -2.46 6.23 -3.32
C PHE A 256 -2.54 5.72 -1.88
N TRP A 257 -2.03 4.54 -1.65
CA TRP A 257 -2.09 3.91 -0.33
C TRP A 257 -0.83 3.10 -0.03
N SER A 258 -0.62 2.83 1.25
CA SER A 258 0.33 1.85 1.74
C SER A 258 -0.37 0.81 2.59
N GLY A 259 0.01 -0.44 2.41
CA GLY A 259 -0.56 -1.55 3.16
C GLY A 259 0.49 -2.59 3.54
N LEU A 260 0.19 -3.30 4.62
CA LEU A 260 0.98 -4.41 5.10
C LEU A 260 0.48 -5.70 4.44
N LEU A 261 1.43 -6.45 3.85
CA LEU A 261 1.17 -7.74 3.20
C LEU A 261 2.18 -8.78 3.71
N ALA A 262 1.85 -10.05 3.53
CA ALA A 262 2.73 -11.19 3.80
C ALA A 262 2.86 -12.05 2.54
N PRO A 263 3.84 -12.99 2.47
CA PRO A 263 3.84 -14.01 1.43
C PRO A 263 2.57 -14.84 1.44
N ALA A 264 2.10 -15.28 0.28
CA ALA A 264 0.94 -16.17 0.16
C ALA A 264 1.16 -17.45 0.96
N GLY A 265 0.11 -17.97 1.60
CA GLY A 265 0.21 -19.15 2.45
C GLY A 265 0.61 -18.85 3.90
N THR A 266 0.81 -17.59 4.29
CA THR A 266 1.01 -17.21 5.70
C THR A 266 -0.20 -17.64 6.53
N PRO A 267 -0.01 -18.34 7.67
CA PRO A 267 -1.09 -18.89 8.46
C PRO A 267 -2.13 -17.85 8.89
N ALA A 268 -3.40 -18.17 8.74
CA ALA A 268 -4.51 -17.26 9.04
C ALA A 268 -4.49 -16.67 10.47
N PRO A 269 -4.09 -17.38 11.54
CA PRO A 269 -3.96 -16.79 12.87
C PRO A 269 -2.90 -15.66 12.93
N ILE A 270 -1.81 -15.78 12.18
CA ILE A 270 -0.76 -14.76 12.10
C ILE A 270 -1.29 -13.52 11.37
N VAL A 271 -1.93 -13.72 10.22
CA VAL A 271 -2.55 -12.63 9.44
C VAL A 271 -3.57 -11.88 10.28
N LYS A 272 -4.46 -12.61 10.98
CA LYS A 272 -5.47 -12.03 11.87
C LYS A 272 -4.82 -11.21 12.99
N ARG A 273 -3.82 -11.76 13.69
CA ARG A 273 -3.12 -11.05 14.77
C ARG A 273 -2.46 -9.77 14.28
N LEU A 274 -1.76 -9.82 13.15
CA LEU A 274 -1.13 -8.63 12.54
C LEU A 274 -2.17 -7.60 12.12
N GLN A 275 -3.28 -8.03 11.50
CA GLN A 275 -4.36 -7.14 11.08
C GLN A 275 -4.99 -6.41 12.26
N GLU A 276 -5.32 -7.12 13.35
CA GLU A 276 -5.90 -6.53 14.57
C GLU A 276 -4.96 -5.49 15.19
N GLU A 277 -3.65 -5.78 15.24
CA GLU A 277 -2.67 -4.83 15.76
C GLU A 277 -2.49 -3.61 14.85
N VAL A 278 -2.44 -3.78 13.53
CA VAL A 278 -2.36 -2.64 12.60
C VAL A 278 -3.60 -1.76 12.73
N ALA A 279 -4.80 -2.35 12.80
CA ALA A 279 -6.04 -1.59 12.99
C ALA A 279 -6.01 -0.79 14.31
N ARG A 280 -5.58 -1.42 15.39
CA ARG A 280 -5.41 -0.75 16.69
C ARG A 280 -4.38 0.39 16.63
N ILE A 281 -3.23 0.15 15.99
CA ILE A 281 -2.16 1.15 15.84
C ILE A 281 -2.66 2.36 15.05
N MET A 282 -3.35 2.14 13.94
CA MET A 282 -3.86 3.22 13.10
C MET A 282 -4.95 4.06 13.80
N ALA A 283 -5.61 3.52 14.81
CA ALA A 283 -6.59 4.25 15.63
C ALA A 283 -5.98 5.04 16.80
N LEU A 284 -4.68 4.90 17.10
CA LEU A 284 -4.04 5.62 18.21
C LEU A 284 -4.00 7.12 17.94
N PRO A 285 -4.34 7.99 18.92
CA PRO A 285 -4.37 9.44 18.74
C PRO A 285 -3.01 10.04 18.30
N ASP A 286 -1.91 9.56 18.87
CA ASP A 286 -0.55 10.00 18.50
C ASP A 286 -0.17 9.60 17.07
N VAL A 287 -0.66 8.45 16.58
CA VAL A 287 -0.48 7.99 15.20
C VAL A 287 -1.33 8.83 14.26
N GLN A 288 -2.59 9.09 14.60
CA GLN A 288 -3.50 9.94 13.82
C GLN A 288 -2.91 11.34 13.65
N GLU A 289 -2.44 11.96 14.75
CA GLU A 289 -1.82 13.29 14.71
C GLU A 289 -0.54 13.30 13.88
N ARG A 290 0.36 12.32 14.09
CA ARG A 290 1.65 12.23 13.38
C ARG A 290 1.44 12.05 11.88
N MET A 291 0.50 11.17 11.48
CA MET A 291 0.19 10.92 10.07
C MET A 291 -0.54 12.09 9.44
N GLY A 292 -1.47 12.73 10.16
CA GLY A 292 -2.20 13.90 9.67
C GLY A 292 -1.29 15.08 9.31
N LYS A 293 -0.18 15.28 10.07
CA LYS A 293 0.84 16.29 9.73
C LYS A 293 1.56 16.03 8.40
N LEU A 294 1.46 14.83 7.87
CA LEU A 294 2.06 14.40 6.60
C LEU A 294 1.01 14.20 5.50
N ASP A 295 -0.22 14.64 5.73
CA ASP A 295 -1.38 14.40 4.86
C ASP A 295 -1.63 12.91 4.58
N ILE A 296 -1.22 12.03 5.49
CA ILE A 296 -1.49 10.61 5.44
C ILE A 296 -2.75 10.34 6.26
N LYS A 297 -3.77 9.73 5.67
CA LYS A 297 -4.95 9.26 6.39
C LYS A 297 -4.70 7.84 6.90
N PRO A 298 -4.55 7.61 8.22
CA PRO A 298 -4.50 6.26 8.77
C PRO A 298 -5.81 5.51 8.49
N VAL A 299 -5.73 4.21 8.16
CA VAL A 299 -6.91 3.41 7.78
C VAL A 299 -7.09 2.21 8.71
N GLY A 300 -6.16 1.23 8.71
CA GLY A 300 -6.28 0.04 9.55
C GLY A 300 -7.42 -0.89 9.09
N SER A 301 -7.52 -1.19 7.80
CA SER A 301 -8.61 -2.00 7.23
C SER A 301 -8.58 -3.46 7.68
N SER A 302 -9.70 -4.17 7.47
CA SER A 302 -9.68 -5.64 7.48
C SER A 302 -8.86 -6.19 6.31
N SER A 303 -8.36 -7.43 6.46
CA SER A 303 -7.66 -8.15 5.38
C SER A 303 -8.56 -8.35 4.15
N SER A 304 -9.84 -8.68 4.38
CA SER A 304 -10.82 -8.88 3.30
C SER A 304 -11.14 -7.60 2.53
N ASP A 305 -11.24 -6.46 3.21
CA ASP A 305 -11.50 -5.19 2.54
C ASP A 305 -10.27 -4.72 1.76
N PHE A 306 -9.07 -4.94 2.30
CA PHE A 306 -7.84 -4.64 1.57
C PHE A 306 -7.69 -5.52 0.32
N ALA A 307 -8.04 -6.81 0.39
CA ALA A 307 -8.05 -7.70 -0.77
C ALA A 307 -9.03 -7.22 -1.86
N LYS A 308 -10.22 -6.72 -1.47
CA LYS A 308 -11.19 -6.13 -2.41
C LYS A 308 -10.61 -4.87 -3.09
N VAL A 309 -10.00 -3.97 -2.33
CA VAL A 309 -9.34 -2.78 -2.88
C VAL A 309 -8.32 -3.19 -3.94
N ILE A 310 -7.41 -4.13 -3.62
CA ILE A 310 -6.38 -4.61 -4.55
C ILE A 310 -7.02 -5.14 -5.85
N SER A 311 -8.01 -6.02 -5.74
CA SER A 311 -8.63 -6.64 -6.91
C SER A 311 -9.38 -5.63 -7.79
N GLN A 312 -10.12 -4.72 -7.20
CA GLN A 312 -10.85 -3.66 -7.90
C GLN A 312 -9.92 -2.68 -8.61
N GLU A 313 -8.85 -2.26 -7.93
CA GLU A 313 -7.90 -1.33 -8.49
C GLU A 313 -7.06 -1.96 -9.61
N ILE A 314 -6.66 -3.22 -9.51
CA ILE A 314 -5.98 -3.92 -10.63
C ILE A 314 -6.88 -3.92 -11.88
N GLN A 315 -8.16 -4.21 -11.73
CA GLN A 315 -9.12 -4.18 -12.86
C GLN A 315 -9.23 -2.78 -13.44
N LEU A 316 -9.44 -1.77 -12.59
CA LEU A 316 -9.55 -0.37 -13.01
C LEU A 316 -8.31 0.08 -13.79
N TRP A 317 -7.13 -0.09 -13.19
CA TRP A 317 -5.90 0.40 -13.80
C TRP A 317 -5.49 -0.35 -15.06
N THR A 318 -5.80 -1.65 -15.13
CA THR A 318 -5.61 -2.43 -16.36
C THR A 318 -6.49 -1.92 -17.50
N GLN A 319 -7.75 -1.57 -17.19
CA GLN A 319 -8.66 -0.98 -18.17
C GLN A 319 -8.16 0.40 -18.63
N VAL A 320 -7.83 1.30 -17.69
CA VAL A 320 -7.33 2.65 -18.01
C VAL A 320 -6.04 2.60 -18.82
N ALA A 321 -5.09 1.72 -18.45
CA ALA A 321 -3.85 1.54 -19.18
C ALA A 321 -4.10 1.09 -20.62
N LYS A 322 -5.00 0.12 -20.81
CA LYS A 322 -5.37 -0.42 -22.14
C LYS A 322 -6.05 0.64 -23.02
N GLU A 323 -7.03 1.37 -22.48
CA GLU A 323 -7.79 2.39 -23.21
C GLU A 323 -6.92 3.57 -23.67
N ASN A 324 -5.87 3.89 -22.91
CA ASN A 324 -4.98 5.02 -23.21
C ASN A 324 -3.59 4.59 -23.73
N ASN A 325 -3.37 3.30 -24.03
CA ASN A 325 -2.09 2.76 -24.50
C ASN A 325 -0.89 3.08 -23.60
N ILE A 326 -1.10 3.11 -22.28
CA ILE A 326 -0.05 3.40 -21.30
C ILE A 326 0.67 2.12 -20.91
N LYS A 327 2.00 2.17 -20.95
CA LYS A 327 2.89 1.08 -20.50
C LYS A 327 4.01 1.71 -19.69
N ALA A 328 4.57 0.98 -18.75
CA ALA A 328 5.84 1.37 -18.12
C ALA A 328 6.96 1.24 -19.16
N GLU A 329 7.84 2.24 -19.19
CA GLU A 329 9.08 2.22 -19.98
C GLU A 329 10.09 1.24 -19.40
#